data_5f1c1862abc82a8e1565b111b36c801d
#
_entry.id   5f1c1862abc82a8e1565b111b36c801d
#
_cell.length_a   1.000
_cell.length_b   1.000
_cell.length_c   1.000
_cell.angle_alpha   90.00
_cell.angle_beta   90.00
_cell.angle_gamma   90.00
#
_symmetry.space_group_name_H-M   'P 1'
#
loop_
_entity.id
_entity.type
_entity.pdbx_description
1 polymer ?
#
loop_
_entity_poly.entity_id
_entity_poly.type
_entity_poly.pdbx_seq_one_letter_code
_entity_poly.pdbx_strand_id
1 'polypeptide(L)'
;MRKNKSHFLLMTVAAIYFAACSEDSNSWSAKDVCPEDGVIAYGMPNRGMFIDERDGQEYRYTTIGDQVWMAQNLNYVAEYSVCYDNNELNCDLWGRLYSLLENGENEAPMNYVMVDSICPTGWHVPSEQEWSKMITSIGQFEDKETVQLLKSTEYWTHEYSGGNGTDECGFRALPGGDQSPSKSEFMYQNAVFWTSTMQSPRKARAIYLGLGVYKGISTYRNSIRCIKD
;
A
#
# COMPACT_ATOMS: atom_id res chain seq x y z
N MET A 1 35.03 -12.53 89.70
CA MET A 1 35.47 -12.64 88.28
C MET A 1 34.31 -13.09 87.49
N ARG A 2 33.63 -12.20 86.76
CA ARG A 2 32.50 -12.51 85.86
C ARG A 2 33.00 -12.41 84.38
N LYS A 3 32.93 -13.51 83.60
CA LYS A 3 33.28 -13.55 82.21
C LYS A 3 32.07 -13.11 81.40
N ASN A 4 32.20 -11.98 80.69
CA ASN A 4 31.25 -11.58 79.64
C ASN A 4 31.45 -12.42 78.40
N LYS A 5 30.38 -13.12 77.97
CA LYS A 5 30.30 -13.75 76.61
C LYS A 5 29.60 -12.76 75.68
N SER A 6 30.39 -12.23 74.75
CA SER A 6 29.89 -11.44 73.63
C SER A 6 29.29 -12.39 72.55
N HIS A 7 28.00 -12.27 72.31
CA HIS A 7 27.34 -12.96 71.15
C HIS A 7 27.45 -12.07 69.95
N PHE A 8 28.24 -12.51 68.94
CA PHE A 8 28.27 -11.91 67.63
C PHE A 8 27.05 -12.44 66.88
N LEU A 9 26.11 -11.53 66.54
CA LEU A 9 24.96 -11.81 65.71
C LEU A 9 25.38 -11.61 64.24
N LEU A 10 25.51 -12.70 63.51
CA LEU A 10 25.76 -12.67 62.05
C LEU A 10 24.44 -12.31 61.36
N MET A 11 24.33 -11.07 60.85
CA MET A 11 23.26 -10.73 59.92
C MET A 11 23.63 -11.21 58.51
N THR A 12 22.98 -12.25 58.04
CA THR A 12 22.99 -12.65 56.62
C THR A 12 22.09 -11.72 55.85
N VAL A 13 22.67 -10.84 55.01
CA VAL A 13 21.96 -10.03 54.05
C VAL A 13 21.62 -10.95 52.85
N ALA A 14 20.37 -11.34 52.74
CA ALA A 14 19.87 -12.01 51.54
C ALA A 14 19.73 -10.98 50.41
N ALA A 15 20.63 -11.03 49.42
CA ALA A 15 20.49 -10.25 48.21
C ALA A 15 19.35 -10.85 47.37
N ILE A 16 18.21 -10.18 47.33
CA ILE A 16 17.11 -10.51 46.42
C ILE A 16 17.53 -10.01 45.04
N TYR A 17 17.95 -10.92 44.18
CA TYR A 17 18.08 -10.64 42.75
C TYR A 17 16.67 -10.53 42.16
N PHE A 18 16.23 -9.31 41.92
CA PHE A 18 15.14 -9.09 40.96
C PHE A 18 15.69 -9.41 39.58
N ALA A 19 15.38 -10.58 39.06
CA ALA A 19 15.44 -10.81 37.63
C ALA A 19 14.46 -9.83 36.97
N ALA A 20 15.00 -8.75 36.42
CA ALA A 20 14.25 -7.94 35.47
C ALA A 20 13.95 -8.86 34.31
N CYS A 21 12.70 -9.36 34.21
CA CYS A 21 12.17 -9.79 32.95
C CYS A 21 12.26 -8.54 32.04
N SER A 22 13.21 -8.53 31.12
CA SER A 22 13.09 -7.71 29.93
C SER A 22 11.83 -8.23 29.25
N GLU A 23 10.75 -7.46 29.31
CA GLU A 23 9.70 -7.58 28.34
C GLU A 23 10.38 -7.28 27.01
N ASP A 24 10.74 -8.33 26.28
CA ASP A 24 10.93 -8.23 24.85
C ASP A 24 9.58 -7.81 24.30
N SER A 25 9.38 -6.50 24.28
CA SER A 25 8.32 -5.91 23.49
C SER A 25 8.63 -6.33 22.06
N ASN A 26 7.91 -7.33 21.58
CA ASN A 26 7.83 -7.70 20.19
C ASN A 26 7.16 -6.50 19.49
N SER A 27 7.90 -5.39 19.41
CA SER A 27 7.44 -4.17 18.75
C SER A 27 7.36 -4.50 17.27
N TRP A 28 6.15 -4.65 16.78
CA TRP A 28 5.89 -4.74 15.33
C TRP A 28 6.69 -3.64 14.62
N SER A 29 7.39 -4.03 13.56
CA SER A 29 8.13 -3.11 12.72
C SER A 29 7.65 -3.26 11.28
N ALA A 30 7.45 -2.14 10.59
CA ALA A 30 7.15 -2.16 9.16
C ALA A 30 8.19 -2.96 8.36
N LYS A 31 9.46 -2.97 8.79
CA LYS A 31 10.54 -3.74 8.15
C LYS A 31 10.34 -5.25 8.16
N ASP A 32 9.61 -5.78 9.15
CA ASP A 32 9.33 -7.21 9.24
C ASP A 32 8.31 -7.65 8.18
N VAL A 33 7.47 -6.74 7.73
CA VAL A 33 6.40 -6.98 6.77
C VAL A 33 6.72 -6.39 5.39
N CYS A 34 7.48 -5.31 5.34
CA CYS A 34 7.89 -4.59 4.14
C CYS A 34 9.42 -4.62 4.00
N PRO A 35 10.05 -5.78 3.82
CA PRO A 35 11.51 -5.89 3.79
C PRO A 35 12.09 -5.16 2.58
N GLU A 36 13.19 -4.43 2.80
CA GLU A 36 13.95 -3.79 1.71
C GLU A 36 14.90 -4.79 1.06
N ASP A 37 15.61 -5.54 1.90
CA ASP A 37 16.64 -6.50 1.50
C ASP A 37 16.11 -7.94 1.50
N GLY A 38 16.88 -8.85 0.90
CA GLY A 38 16.55 -10.25 0.82
C GLY A 38 15.78 -10.63 -0.43
N VAL A 39 15.25 -11.85 -0.44
CA VAL A 39 14.54 -12.42 -1.58
C VAL A 39 13.19 -13.01 -1.16
N ILE A 40 12.20 -12.88 -2.02
CA ILE A 40 10.90 -13.52 -1.89
C ILE A 40 10.98 -15.03 -2.19
N ALA A 41 9.89 -15.74 -1.93
CA ALA A 41 9.81 -17.19 -2.15
C ALA A 41 10.13 -17.64 -3.61
N TYR A 42 9.99 -16.74 -4.57
CA TYR A 42 10.30 -16.99 -5.99
C TYR A 42 11.76 -16.66 -6.37
N GLY A 43 12.63 -16.37 -5.42
CA GLY A 43 14.03 -16.03 -5.66
C GLY A 43 14.28 -14.64 -6.22
N MET A 44 13.25 -13.79 -6.32
CA MET A 44 13.39 -12.38 -6.70
C MET A 44 13.73 -11.53 -5.47
N PRO A 45 14.45 -10.40 -5.63
CA PRO A 45 14.61 -9.42 -4.55
C PRO A 45 13.27 -8.96 -3.98
N ASN A 46 13.23 -8.59 -2.69
CA ASN A 46 12.02 -8.04 -2.09
C ASN A 46 11.57 -6.71 -2.73
N ARG A 47 12.51 -5.93 -3.22
CA ARG A 47 12.26 -4.73 -4.04
C ARG A 47 13.08 -4.80 -5.32
N GLY A 48 12.52 -4.38 -6.42
CA GLY A 48 13.20 -4.42 -7.71
C GLY A 48 12.42 -3.78 -8.83
N MET A 49 12.77 -4.14 -10.05
CA MET A 49 12.17 -3.63 -11.28
C MET A 49 11.87 -4.79 -12.24
N PHE A 50 10.89 -4.60 -13.09
CA PHE A 50 10.56 -5.49 -14.21
C PHE A 50 10.14 -4.66 -15.42
N ILE A 51 10.22 -5.26 -16.59
CA ILE A 51 9.81 -4.63 -17.85
C ILE A 51 8.46 -5.21 -18.27
N ASP A 52 7.51 -4.35 -18.62
CA ASP A 52 6.30 -4.73 -19.29
C ASP A 52 6.64 -5.00 -20.77
N GLU A 53 6.60 -6.26 -21.17
CA GLU A 53 6.97 -6.68 -22.55
C GLU A 53 6.04 -6.13 -23.62
N ARG A 54 4.86 -5.62 -23.26
CA ARG A 54 3.87 -5.08 -24.20
C ARG A 54 4.29 -3.74 -24.80
N ASP A 55 4.95 -2.89 -24.00
CA ASP A 55 5.34 -1.53 -24.40
C ASP A 55 6.77 -1.13 -24.02
N GLY A 56 7.48 -2.01 -23.30
CA GLY A 56 8.85 -1.79 -22.84
C GLY A 56 8.97 -0.87 -21.62
N GLN A 57 7.87 -0.49 -20.97
CA GLN A 57 7.92 0.31 -19.76
C GLN A 57 8.52 -0.48 -18.60
N GLU A 58 9.35 0.20 -17.81
CA GLU A 58 9.95 -0.35 -16.61
C GLU A 58 9.14 0.06 -15.38
N TYR A 59 8.77 -0.93 -14.56
CA TYR A 59 8.04 -0.73 -13.31
C TYR A 59 8.82 -1.24 -12.12
N ARG A 60 8.78 -0.47 -11.02
CA ARG A 60 9.26 -0.92 -9.72
C ARG A 60 8.22 -1.80 -9.05
N TYR A 61 8.71 -2.71 -8.21
CA TYR A 61 7.85 -3.50 -7.33
C TYR A 61 8.41 -3.55 -5.90
N THR A 62 7.55 -3.87 -4.96
CA THR A 62 7.86 -4.06 -3.54
C THR A 62 7.11 -5.26 -2.99
N THR A 63 7.68 -5.91 -1.98
CA THR A 63 7.02 -6.98 -1.23
C THR A 63 6.41 -6.40 0.04
N ILE A 64 5.13 -6.72 0.28
CA ILE A 64 4.40 -6.35 1.49
C ILE A 64 3.72 -7.62 2.02
N GLY A 65 4.15 -8.09 3.17
CA GLY A 65 3.77 -9.40 3.66
C GLY A 65 4.26 -10.51 2.72
N ASP A 66 3.36 -11.33 2.25
CA ASP A 66 3.63 -12.38 1.25
C ASP A 66 3.19 -11.99 -0.18
N GLN A 67 2.88 -10.72 -0.41
CA GLN A 67 2.39 -10.21 -1.68
C GLN A 67 3.44 -9.32 -2.36
N VAL A 68 3.55 -9.42 -3.68
CA VAL A 68 4.42 -8.56 -4.49
C VAL A 68 3.55 -7.58 -5.27
N TRP A 69 3.75 -6.31 -5.04
CA TRP A 69 2.95 -5.21 -5.59
C TRP A 69 3.79 -4.32 -6.49
N MET A 70 3.21 -3.81 -7.56
CA MET A 70 3.81 -2.68 -8.27
C MET A 70 4.00 -1.51 -7.32
N ALA A 71 5.16 -0.86 -7.39
CA ALA A 71 5.50 0.35 -6.63
C ALA A 71 5.33 1.64 -7.46
N GLN A 72 4.67 1.52 -8.61
CA GLN A 72 4.30 2.61 -9.52
C GLN A 72 2.90 2.36 -10.06
N ASN A 73 2.18 3.44 -10.36
CA ASN A 73 0.90 3.33 -11.04
C ASN A 73 1.12 2.83 -12.47
N LEU A 74 0.28 1.93 -12.94
CA LEU A 74 0.30 1.45 -14.31
C LEU A 74 0.19 2.64 -15.28
N ASN A 75 1.00 2.63 -16.36
CA ASN A 75 1.02 3.67 -17.39
C ASN A 75 0.84 3.10 -18.80
N TYR A 76 0.41 1.85 -18.92
CA TYR A 76 0.13 1.20 -20.19
C TYR A 76 -1.03 1.88 -20.92
N VAL A 77 -0.83 2.25 -22.19
CA VAL A 77 -1.88 2.87 -23.00
C VAL A 77 -2.94 1.85 -23.37
N ALA A 78 -4.14 2.01 -22.84
CA ALA A 78 -5.27 1.13 -23.09
C ALA A 78 -6.50 1.94 -23.51
N GLU A 79 -7.46 1.25 -24.12
CA GLU A 79 -8.76 1.84 -24.43
C GLU A 79 -9.42 2.35 -23.14
N TYR A 80 -10.05 3.52 -23.20
CA TYR A 80 -10.67 4.22 -22.06
C TYR A 80 -9.72 4.60 -20.93
N SER A 81 -8.38 4.65 -21.18
CA SER A 81 -7.41 5.23 -20.26
C SER A 81 -7.06 6.66 -20.67
N VAL A 82 -6.81 7.50 -19.66
CA VAL A 82 -6.46 8.92 -19.88
C VAL A 82 -5.37 9.33 -18.89
N CYS A 83 -4.66 10.40 -19.21
CA CYS A 83 -3.84 11.11 -18.24
C CYS A 83 -4.68 12.12 -17.45
N TYR A 84 -4.31 12.42 -16.22
CA TYR A 84 -5.00 13.44 -15.42
C TYR A 84 -5.10 14.76 -16.20
N ASP A 85 -6.26 15.41 -16.18
CA ASP A 85 -6.61 16.60 -16.98
C ASP A 85 -6.40 16.41 -18.50
N ASN A 86 -6.39 15.17 -19.00
CA ASN A 86 -6.09 14.83 -20.40
C ASN A 86 -4.75 15.41 -20.90
N ASN A 87 -3.81 15.61 -20.00
CA ASN A 87 -2.47 16.09 -20.28
C ASN A 87 -1.46 14.94 -20.19
N GLU A 88 -0.89 14.53 -21.31
CA GLU A 88 0.05 13.39 -21.39
C GLU A 88 1.27 13.55 -20.47
N LEU A 89 1.74 14.76 -20.18
CA LEU A 89 2.82 15.00 -19.23
C LEU A 89 2.48 14.54 -17.80
N ASN A 90 1.20 14.45 -17.47
CA ASN A 90 0.78 13.96 -16.16
C ASN A 90 0.93 12.43 -16.04
N CYS A 91 0.91 11.71 -17.13
CA CYS A 91 1.11 10.26 -17.10
C CYS A 91 2.53 9.85 -16.70
N ASP A 92 3.55 10.64 -17.04
CA ASP A 92 4.94 10.33 -16.71
C ASP A 92 5.18 10.23 -15.19
N LEU A 93 4.48 11.04 -14.41
CA LEU A 93 4.61 11.05 -12.95
C LEU A 93 3.51 10.22 -12.27
N TRP A 94 2.25 10.39 -12.68
CA TRP A 94 1.08 9.85 -11.98
C TRP A 94 0.62 8.51 -12.51
N GLY A 95 1.10 8.07 -13.68
CA GLY A 95 0.52 6.96 -14.43
C GLY A 95 -0.82 7.34 -15.07
N ARG A 96 -1.48 6.39 -15.68
CA ARG A 96 -2.79 6.61 -16.33
C ARG A 96 -3.94 6.30 -15.38
N LEU A 97 -5.07 6.92 -15.66
CA LEU A 97 -6.35 6.67 -15.03
C LEU A 97 -7.20 5.81 -15.98
N TYR A 98 -7.70 4.69 -15.50
CA TYR A 98 -8.38 3.67 -16.28
C TYR A 98 -9.87 3.61 -15.96
N SER A 99 -10.72 3.47 -16.97
CA SER A 99 -12.07 3.00 -16.76
C SER A 99 -12.08 1.48 -16.88
N LEU A 100 -12.49 0.79 -15.84
CA LEU A 100 -12.76 -0.65 -15.90
C LEU A 100 -14.20 -0.97 -16.29
N LEU A 101 -14.99 0.06 -16.63
CA LEU A 101 -16.37 -0.07 -17.07
C LEU A 101 -16.43 -0.07 -18.60
N GLU A 102 -17.38 -0.82 -19.16
CA GLU A 102 -17.59 -0.87 -20.60
C GLU A 102 -17.80 0.53 -21.19
N ASN A 103 -17.24 0.75 -22.37
CA ASN A 103 -17.30 2.01 -23.11
C ASN A 103 -16.76 3.23 -22.34
N GLY A 104 -16.06 3.02 -21.21
CA GLY A 104 -15.54 4.12 -20.39
C GLY A 104 -16.61 5.01 -19.75
N GLU A 105 -17.87 4.58 -19.77
CA GLU A 105 -19.02 5.35 -19.28
C GLU A 105 -19.32 5.03 -17.81
N ASN A 106 -19.78 6.04 -17.08
CA ASN A 106 -20.23 5.86 -15.71
C ASN A 106 -21.41 4.89 -15.65
N GLU A 107 -21.37 4.01 -14.66
CA GLU A 107 -22.40 3.00 -14.41
C GLU A 107 -22.60 1.95 -15.53
N ALA A 108 -21.72 1.92 -16.55
CA ALA A 108 -21.68 0.81 -17.48
C ALA A 108 -21.26 -0.50 -16.76
N PRO A 109 -21.56 -1.68 -17.32
CA PRO A 109 -21.03 -2.94 -16.79
C PRO A 109 -19.50 -2.94 -16.77
N MET A 110 -18.90 -3.73 -15.86
CA MET A 110 -17.46 -3.90 -15.84
C MET A 110 -16.97 -4.64 -17.09
N ASN A 111 -15.94 -4.10 -17.69
CA ASN A 111 -15.23 -4.75 -18.78
C ASN A 111 -14.25 -5.79 -18.22
N TYR A 112 -14.72 -7.01 -18.05
CA TYR A 112 -13.91 -8.11 -17.52
C TYR A 112 -12.69 -8.43 -18.37
N VAL A 113 -12.82 -8.34 -19.70
CA VAL A 113 -11.70 -8.58 -20.61
C VAL A 113 -10.57 -7.58 -20.33
N MET A 114 -10.92 -6.31 -20.12
CA MET A 114 -9.93 -5.30 -19.74
C MET A 114 -9.35 -5.57 -18.36
N VAL A 115 -10.16 -5.90 -17.37
CA VAL A 115 -9.67 -6.22 -16.01
C VAL A 115 -8.67 -7.36 -16.01
N ASP A 116 -8.94 -8.41 -16.79
CA ASP A 116 -8.09 -9.60 -16.88
C ASP A 116 -6.80 -9.37 -17.70
N SER A 117 -6.77 -8.35 -18.58
CA SER A 117 -5.67 -8.14 -19.53
C SER A 117 -4.89 -6.84 -19.33
N ILE A 118 -5.35 -5.94 -18.47
CA ILE A 118 -4.72 -4.61 -18.32
C ILE A 118 -3.35 -4.67 -17.64
N CYS A 119 -3.14 -5.61 -16.73
CA CYS A 119 -1.85 -5.81 -16.08
C CYS A 119 -0.87 -6.56 -16.99
N PRO A 120 0.45 -6.39 -16.79
CA PRO A 120 1.47 -7.18 -17.50
C PRO A 120 1.31 -8.68 -17.24
N THR A 121 1.88 -9.50 -18.14
CA THR A 121 1.88 -10.98 -17.97
C THR A 121 2.47 -11.38 -16.63
N GLY A 122 1.79 -12.24 -15.88
CA GLY A 122 2.16 -12.68 -14.51
C GLY A 122 1.78 -11.68 -13.43
N TRP A 123 0.90 -10.71 -13.77
CA TRP A 123 0.33 -9.73 -12.85
C TRP A 123 -1.16 -9.56 -13.12
N HIS A 124 -1.94 -9.21 -12.10
CA HIS A 124 -3.37 -8.96 -12.23
C HIS A 124 -3.83 -7.72 -11.45
N VAL A 125 -5.04 -7.25 -11.75
CA VAL A 125 -5.70 -6.20 -10.97
C VAL A 125 -6.11 -6.78 -9.63
N PRO A 126 -5.62 -6.24 -8.50
CA PRO A 126 -5.89 -6.85 -7.19
C PRO A 126 -7.36 -6.81 -6.82
N SER A 127 -7.84 -7.86 -6.18
CA SER A 127 -9.15 -7.90 -5.53
C SER A 127 -9.18 -7.05 -4.26
N GLU A 128 -10.38 -6.71 -3.78
CA GLU A 128 -10.54 -6.08 -2.46
C GLU A 128 -9.97 -6.95 -1.33
N GLN A 129 -10.00 -8.28 -1.50
CA GLN A 129 -9.45 -9.20 -0.50
C GLN A 129 -7.92 -9.13 -0.46
N GLU A 130 -7.24 -9.03 -1.58
CA GLU A 130 -5.76 -8.86 -1.65
C GLU A 130 -5.33 -7.52 -1.07
N TRP A 131 -6.04 -6.44 -1.36
CA TRP A 131 -5.85 -5.16 -0.69
C TRP A 131 -6.06 -5.28 0.82
N SER A 132 -7.12 -5.99 1.25
CA SER A 132 -7.40 -6.20 2.68
C SER A 132 -6.27 -6.96 3.36
N LYS A 133 -5.73 -8.00 2.70
CA LYS A 133 -4.61 -8.79 3.20
C LYS A 133 -3.36 -7.91 3.36
N MET A 134 -3.02 -7.09 2.37
CA MET A 134 -1.92 -6.14 2.46
C MET A 134 -2.11 -5.17 3.63
N ILE A 135 -3.25 -4.48 3.68
CA ILE A 135 -3.52 -3.48 4.72
C ILE A 135 -3.46 -4.09 6.13
N THR A 136 -4.06 -5.27 6.33
CA THR A 136 -4.06 -5.92 7.65
C THR A 136 -2.69 -6.48 8.05
N SER A 137 -1.78 -6.70 7.11
CA SER A 137 -0.41 -7.10 7.42
C SER A 137 0.46 -5.95 7.97
N ILE A 138 0.15 -4.72 7.60
CA ILE A 138 0.89 -3.51 8.00
C ILE A 138 0.15 -2.62 9.02
N GLY A 139 -1.10 -2.95 9.36
CA GLY A 139 -1.93 -2.17 10.27
C GLY A 139 -3.41 -2.44 10.06
N GLN A 140 -4.20 -1.40 9.91
CA GLN A 140 -5.66 -1.51 9.75
C GLN A 140 -6.23 -0.41 8.84
N PHE A 141 -7.46 -0.65 8.34
CA PHE A 141 -8.20 0.37 7.61
C PHE A 141 -8.53 1.57 8.52
N GLU A 142 -8.71 2.73 7.89
CA GLU A 142 -9.04 4.01 8.53
C GLU A 142 -7.95 4.54 9.47
N ASP A 143 -6.84 3.83 9.60
CA ASP A 143 -5.75 4.20 10.46
C ASP A 143 -4.75 5.12 9.75
N LYS A 144 -4.33 6.17 10.46
CA LYS A 144 -3.41 7.17 9.94
C LYS A 144 -1.98 6.64 9.81
N GLU A 145 -1.53 5.86 10.77
CA GLU A 145 -0.20 5.26 10.77
C GLU A 145 -0.04 4.29 9.60
N THR A 146 -1.04 3.45 9.37
CA THR A 146 -1.08 2.49 8.25
C THR A 146 -0.92 3.18 6.89
N VAL A 147 -1.66 4.27 6.64
CA VAL A 147 -1.59 4.95 5.36
C VAL A 147 -0.24 5.65 5.14
N GLN A 148 0.43 6.10 6.21
CA GLN A 148 1.75 6.72 6.09
C GLN A 148 2.81 5.77 5.56
N LEU A 149 2.74 4.47 5.87
CA LEU A 149 3.67 3.45 5.39
C LEU A 149 3.59 3.22 3.87
N LEU A 150 2.46 3.56 3.25
CA LEU A 150 2.18 3.35 1.83
C LEU A 150 2.34 4.61 0.96
N LYS A 151 2.10 5.80 1.55
CA LYS A 151 2.14 7.07 0.83
C LYS A 151 3.56 7.45 0.47
N SER A 152 3.73 8.02 -0.73
CA SER A 152 5.00 8.64 -1.14
C SER A 152 5.43 9.75 -0.17
N THR A 153 6.73 10.00 -0.13
CA THR A 153 7.34 11.08 0.64
C THR A 153 7.17 12.46 0.00
N GLU A 154 6.42 12.53 -1.09
CA GLU A 154 6.24 13.73 -1.91
C GLU A 154 4.79 13.88 -2.40
N TYR A 155 4.41 15.12 -2.75
CA TYR A 155 3.20 15.51 -3.47
C TYR A 155 1.89 15.48 -2.67
N TRP A 156 1.85 15.02 -1.43
CA TRP A 156 0.62 15.03 -0.63
C TRP A 156 0.41 16.36 0.09
N THR A 157 -0.77 16.96 -0.06
CA THR A 157 -1.13 18.19 0.66
C THR A 157 -1.40 17.90 2.13
N HIS A 158 -0.96 18.80 3.01
CA HIS A 158 -1.15 18.60 4.45
C HIS A 158 -2.61 18.70 4.87
N GLU A 159 -3.34 19.67 4.29
CA GLU A 159 -4.71 20.02 4.70
C GLU A 159 -5.72 18.90 4.50
N TYR A 160 -5.65 18.20 3.35
CA TYR A 160 -6.68 17.22 2.95
C TYR A 160 -6.26 15.78 3.11
N SER A 161 -4.97 15.53 3.23
CA SER A 161 -4.46 14.16 3.29
C SER A 161 -3.51 13.89 4.46
N GLY A 162 -3.28 14.86 5.34
CA GLY A 162 -2.33 14.73 6.44
C GLY A 162 -0.86 14.79 6.04
N GLY A 163 -0.56 15.24 4.80
CA GLY A 163 0.80 15.40 4.28
C GLY A 163 1.41 14.12 3.70
N ASN A 164 2.70 14.20 3.41
CA ASN A 164 3.48 13.11 2.85
C ASN A 164 3.56 11.91 3.78
N GLY A 165 3.76 10.71 3.21
CA GLY A 165 4.02 9.47 3.94
C GLY A 165 5.48 9.27 4.30
N THR A 166 5.76 8.12 4.92
CA THR A 166 7.12 7.62 5.18
C THR A 166 7.60 6.68 4.08
N ASP A 167 6.66 6.08 3.34
CA ASP A 167 6.90 5.08 2.29
C ASP A 167 7.77 3.89 2.74
N GLU A 168 7.72 3.52 4.02
CA GLU A 168 8.53 2.44 4.57
C GLU A 168 8.27 1.10 3.85
N CYS A 169 7.05 0.89 3.34
CA CYS A 169 6.73 -0.29 2.55
C CYS A 169 7.17 -0.21 1.07
N GLY A 170 7.75 0.92 0.63
CA GLY A 170 8.18 1.11 -0.76
C GLY A 170 7.04 1.04 -1.77
N PHE A 171 5.80 1.18 -1.31
CA PHE A 171 4.62 1.16 -2.18
C PHE A 171 4.48 2.44 -3.00
N ARG A 172 4.97 3.57 -2.47
CA ARG A 172 5.01 4.87 -3.13
C ARG A 172 3.67 5.28 -3.73
N ALA A 173 2.59 5.23 -2.95
CA ALA A 173 1.30 5.73 -3.40
C ALA A 173 1.38 7.23 -3.68
N LEU A 174 1.15 7.62 -4.93
CA LEU A 174 1.12 9.00 -5.38
C LEU A 174 -0.33 9.52 -5.36
N PRO A 175 -0.58 10.77 -4.92
CA PRO A 175 -1.93 11.34 -4.85
C PRO A 175 -2.41 11.81 -6.24
N GLY A 176 -2.57 10.86 -7.16
CA GLY A 176 -2.94 11.11 -8.55
C GLY A 176 -4.43 11.45 -8.76
N GLY A 177 -5.23 11.44 -7.70
CA GLY A 177 -6.66 11.72 -7.81
C GLY A 177 -7.43 10.69 -8.61
N ASP A 178 -8.56 11.13 -9.16
CA ASP A 178 -9.41 10.38 -10.09
C ASP A 178 -9.94 11.28 -11.20
N GLN A 179 -10.63 10.71 -12.17
CA GLN A 179 -11.25 11.47 -13.24
C GLN A 179 -12.66 10.98 -13.57
N SER A 180 -13.64 11.85 -13.35
CA SER A 180 -14.98 11.72 -13.89
C SER A 180 -15.00 12.08 -15.40
N PRO A 181 -16.06 11.79 -16.14
CA PRO A 181 -16.16 12.21 -17.54
C PRO A 181 -16.06 13.71 -17.77
N SER A 182 -16.38 14.52 -16.77
CA SER A 182 -16.45 15.99 -16.89
C SER A 182 -15.24 16.72 -16.30
N LYS A 183 -14.49 16.11 -15.37
CA LYS A 183 -13.36 16.74 -14.69
C LYS A 183 -12.46 15.74 -13.97
N SER A 184 -11.22 16.16 -13.78
CA SER A 184 -10.27 15.52 -12.87
C SER A 184 -10.40 16.10 -11.47
N GLU A 185 -10.25 15.27 -10.43
CA GLU A 185 -10.46 15.68 -9.04
C GLU A 185 -9.40 15.08 -8.11
N PHE A 186 -9.20 15.72 -6.96
CA PHE A 186 -8.43 15.24 -5.82
C PHE A 186 -6.95 14.96 -6.05
N MET A 187 -6.33 15.46 -7.13
CA MET A 187 -4.86 15.44 -7.24
C MET A 187 -4.23 16.12 -6.03
N TYR A 188 -3.11 15.60 -5.56
CA TYR A 188 -2.42 15.98 -4.32
C TYR A 188 -3.17 15.67 -3.00
N GLN A 189 -4.38 15.10 -3.08
CA GLN A 189 -5.22 14.83 -1.91
C GLN A 189 -5.48 13.34 -1.71
N ASN A 190 -5.82 12.63 -2.78
CA ASN A 190 -6.16 11.22 -2.73
C ASN A 190 -5.37 10.41 -3.77
N ALA A 191 -5.05 9.16 -3.42
CA ALA A 191 -4.75 8.13 -4.37
C ALA A 191 -5.94 7.16 -4.41
N VAL A 192 -6.49 6.91 -5.60
CA VAL A 192 -7.64 6.02 -5.78
C VAL A 192 -7.24 4.87 -6.69
N PHE A 193 -7.41 3.65 -6.19
CA PHE A 193 -7.01 2.44 -6.89
C PHE A 193 -8.20 1.54 -7.17
N TRP A 194 -8.30 1.07 -8.40
CA TRP A 194 -9.25 0.03 -8.75
C TRP A 194 -8.97 -1.29 -8.02
N THR A 195 -10.03 -2.03 -7.78
CA THR A 195 -9.97 -3.47 -7.49
C THR A 195 -10.72 -4.23 -8.59
N SER A 196 -10.39 -5.52 -8.75
CA SER A 196 -11.16 -6.44 -9.61
C SER A 196 -12.50 -6.87 -9.00
N THR A 197 -12.80 -6.46 -7.75
CA THR A 197 -14.01 -6.83 -7.03
C THR A 197 -15.17 -5.92 -7.41
N MET A 198 -16.30 -6.51 -7.76
CA MET A 198 -17.51 -5.78 -8.04
C MET A 198 -18.39 -5.61 -6.81
N GLN A 199 -19.00 -4.44 -6.69
CA GLN A 199 -20.12 -4.20 -5.80
C GLN A 199 -21.45 -4.61 -6.44
N SER A 200 -21.61 -4.33 -7.72
CA SER A 200 -22.75 -4.67 -8.56
C SER A 200 -22.32 -4.67 -10.03
N PRO A 201 -23.12 -5.12 -10.97
CA PRO A 201 -22.75 -5.14 -12.39
C PRO A 201 -22.26 -3.82 -12.99
N ARG A 202 -22.51 -2.71 -12.32
CA ARG A 202 -22.15 -1.35 -12.78
C ARG A 202 -21.31 -0.54 -11.80
N LYS A 203 -20.84 -1.16 -10.70
CA LYS A 203 -20.09 -0.47 -9.66
C LYS A 203 -18.96 -1.35 -9.16
N ALA A 204 -17.75 -0.93 -9.36
CA ALA A 204 -16.58 -1.64 -8.89
C ALA A 204 -16.11 -1.09 -7.54
N ARG A 205 -15.48 -1.94 -6.76
CA ARG A 205 -14.80 -1.54 -5.52
C ARG A 205 -13.52 -0.81 -5.83
N ALA A 206 -13.21 0.18 -5.01
CA ALA A 206 -11.97 0.94 -5.08
C ALA A 206 -11.39 1.13 -3.69
N ILE A 207 -10.08 1.34 -3.62
CA ILE A 207 -9.34 1.67 -2.40
C ILE A 207 -8.91 3.12 -2.49
N TYR A 208 -9.20 3.88 -1.44
CA TYR A 208 -8.88 5.30 -1.30
C TYR A 208 -7.82 5.47 -0.23
N LEU A 209 -6.73 6.14 -0.58
CA LEU A 209 -5.69 6.57 0.35
C LEU A 209 -5.75 8.10 0.47
N GLY A 210 -5.81 8.58 1.69
CA GLY A 210 -5.84 10.01 2.02
C GLY A 210 -5.41 10.23 3.47
N LEU A 211 -6.35 10.54 4.36
CA LEU A 211 -6.12 10.60 5.81
C LEU A 211 -5.96 9.21 6.44
N GLY A 212 -6.48 8.18 5.80
CA GLY A 212 -6.39 6.77 6.14
C GLY A 212 -6.57 5.94 4.88
N VAL A 213 -6.73 4.63 5.02
CA VAL A 213 -7.06 3.71 3.92
C VAL A 213 -8.53 3.32 4.02
N TYR A 214 -9.30 3.61 2.98
CA TYR A 214 -10.75 3.38 2.97
C TYR A 214 -11.16 2.48 1.81
N LYS A 215 -12.19 1.69 2.05
CA LYS A 215 -12.90 0.95 1.00
C LYS A 215 -14.06 1.77 0.49
N GLY A 216 -14.20 1.86 -0.81
CA GLY A 216 -15.28 2.60 -1.44
C GLY A 216 -15.77 1.96 -2.71
N ILE A 217 -16.57 2.71 -3.43
CA ILE A 217 -17.11 2.35 -4.74
C ILE A 217 -16.73 3.49 -5.68
N SER A 218 -16.24 3.17 -6.86
CA SER A 218 -16.00 4.17 -7.89
C SER A 218 -16.70 3.81 -9.20
N THR A 219 -17.05 4.84 -9.94
CA THR A 219 -17.50 4.79 -11.34
C THR A 219 -16.62 5.69 -12.20
N TYR A 220 -15.59 6.28 -11.63
CA TYR A 220 -14.66 7.20 -12.28
C TYR A 220 -13.46 6.44 -12.82
N ARG A 221 -12.58 7.12 -13.54
CA ARG A 221 -11.28 6.57 -13.90
C ARG A 221 -10.32 6.71 -12.74
N ASN A 222 -9.72 5.59 -12.34
CA ASN A 222 -8.78 5.52 -11.23
C ASN A 222 -7.47 4.89 -11.66
N SER A 223 -6.46 5.03 -10.82
CA SER A 223 -5.17 4.34 -11.01
C SER A 223 -5.31 2.82 -10.85
N ILE A 224 -4.37 2.09 -11.43
CA ILE A 224 -4.20 0.65 -11.22
C ILE A 224 -2.81 0.39 -10.64
N ARG A 225 -2.75 -0.46 -9.64
CA ARG A 225 -1.55 -1.10 -9.10
C ARG A 225 -1.72 -2.60 -9.24
N CYS A 226 -0.96 -3.22 -10.12
CA CYS A 226 -1.04 -4.66 -10.29
C CYS A 226 -0.33 -5.39 -9.14
N ILE A 227 -0.81 -6.57 -8.84
CA ILE A 227 -0.20 -7.52 -7.90
C ILE A 227 0.29 -8.74 -8.71
N LYS A 228 1.39 -9.33 -8.28
CA LYS A 228 1.99 -10.50 -8.93
C LYS A 228 1.17 -11.76 -8.64
N ASP A 229 1.04 -12.64 -9.65
CA ASP A 229 0.37 -13.95 -9.57
C ASP A 229 1.09 -14.94 -8.64
#